data_1c01f0b8f26b64d17021d740f4c60986
#
_entry.id   1c01f0b8f26b64d17021d740f4c60986
#
_cell.length_a   1.000
_cell.length_b   1.000
_cell.length_c   1.000
_cell.angle_alpha   90.00
_cell.angle_beta   90.00
_cell.angle_gamma   90.00
#
_symmetry.space_group_name_H-M   'P 1'
#
loop_
_entity.id
_entity.type
_entity.pdbx_description
1 polymer ?
#
loop_
_entity_poly.entity_id
_entity_poly.type
_entity_poly.pdbx_seq_one_letter_code
_entity_poly.pdbx_strand_id
1 'polypeptide(L)'
;MSDERGGDTPKSWLNRLTTLLGNEPETRADLLDIIKIAGKKGILDAESQRIIESTLQVSDMQVREIMVPRAQIISIKDNSQPKDFLPTMLESAHSRFPVLANDNSDEVVGILLAKDMLRLIGQKPERFDLKDYIRPAFCIPETAHLDRLLREFKAKQSHMAIAVDEYGGIAGLVTLEDALEQIVGDIHDEHDDINEDSHWISPQADGTYIVQAITPITEFNDYFETKFAHEDFETIGGIILSEFERMPHINEYIDLAHWRFTILAADLRMISVIKVQDLRKTTA
;
A
#
# COMPACT_ATOMS: atom_id res chain seq x y z
N MET A 1 -14.06 -74.01 -24.53
CA MET A 1 -14.77 -73.30 -25.62
C MET A 1 -15.53 -72.14 -24.93
N SER A 2 -15.39 -71.00 -25.46
CA SER A 2 -16.05 -69.72 -25.15
C SER A 2 -15.33 -68.83 -24.16
N ASP A 3 -14.66 -67.86 -24.76
CA ASP A 3 -14.11 -66.61 -24.27
C ASP A 3 -15.19 -65.80 -23.56
N GLU A 4 -14.87 -65.20 -22.41
CA GLU A 4 -15.48 -63.97 -21.96
C GLU A 4 -14.39 -63.00 -21.46
N ARG A 5 -14.00 -62.13 -22.37
CA ARG A 5 -13.24 -60.91 -22.04
C ARG A 5 -14.20 -59.92 -21.39
N GLY A 6 -14.10 -59.75 -20.11
CA GLY A 6 -14.73 -58.67 -19.38
C GLY A 6 -14.12 -57.34 -19.77
N GLY A 7 -14.82 -56.54 -20.54
CA GLY A 7 -14.47 -55.19 -20.91
C GLY A 7 -14.57 -54.26 -19.69
N ASP A 8 -13.44 -53.67 -19.31
CA ASP A 8 -13.38 -52.59 -18.35
C ASP A 8 -14.04 -51.35 -18.97
N THR A 9 -15.22 -51.03 -18.48
CA THR A 9 -16.08 -49.96 -18.98
C THR A 9 -15.58 -48.58 -18.65
N PRO A 10 -15.66 -47.62 -19.56
CA PRO A 10 -15.13 -46.27 -19.37
C PRO A 10 -16.07 -45.37 -18.56
N LYS A 11 -16.41 -45.78 -17.33
CA LYS A 11 -17.24 -44.98 -16.42
C LYS A 11 -16.41 -43.98 -15.60
N SER A 12 -15.08 -44.13 -15.58
CA SER A 12 -14.18 -43.30 -14.75
C SER A 12 -13.91 -41.91 -15.35
N TRP A 13 -13.87 -41.78 -16.70
CA TRP A 13 -13.62 -40.50 -17.34
C TRP A 13 -14.88 -39.62 -17.44
N LEU A 14 -16.06 -40.24 -17.65
CA LEU A 14 -17.35 -39.55 -17.63
C LEU A 14 -17.67 -38.96 -16.24
N ASN A 15 -17.37 -39.70 -15.14
CA ASN A 15 -17.50 -39.16 -13.79
C ASN A 15 -16.50 -38.06 -13.49
N ARG A 16 -15.32 -38.07 -14.11
CA ARG A 16 -14.37 -36.94 -14.02
C ARG A 16 -14.83 -35.74 -14.84
N LEU A 17 -15.47 -35.95 -15.99
CA LEU A 17 -16.07 -34.88 -16.79
C LEU A 17 -17.33 -34.29 -16.13
N THR A 18 -18.20 -35.11 -15.51
CA THR A 18 -19.37 -34.59 -14.80
C THR A 18 -18.98 -33.85 -13.48
N THR A 19 -17.86 -34.20 -12.83
CA THR A 19 -17.33 -33.44 -11.71
C THR A 19 -16.65 -32.14 -12.15
N LEU A 20 -16.12 -32.09 -13.37
CA LEU A 20 -15.59 -30.87 -13.99
C LEU A 20 -16.71 -29.96 -14.58
N LEU A 21 -17.78 -30.54 -15.10
CA LEU A 21 -18.92 -29.81 -15.69
C LEU A 21 -19.96 -29.35 -14.64
N GLY A 22 -19.92 -29.90 -13.42
CA GLY A 22 -20.83 -29.54 -12.33
C GLY A 22 -20.34 -28.39 -11.42
N ASN A 23 -19.16 -27.86 -11.67
CA ASN A 23 -18.54 -26.81 -10.83
C ASN A 23 -17.86 -25.72 -11.67
N GLU A 24 -18.40 -25.41 -12.84
CA GLU A 24 -17.98 -24.19 -13.55
C GLU A 24 -18.44 -22.99 -12.74
N PRO A 25 -17.54 -22.06 -12.36
CA PRO A 25 -17.92 -20.87 -11.63
C PRO A 25 -18.82 -20.01 -12.53
N GLU A 26 -20.07 -19.83 -12.13
CA GLU A 26 -21.03 -18.96 -12.82
C GLU A 26 -20.95 -17.53 -12.29
N THR A 27 -20.45 -17.37 -11.07
CA THR A 27 -20.32 -16.08 -10.39
C THR A 27 -18.89 -15.81 -9.93
N ARG A 28 -18.61 -14.55 -9.67
CA ARG A 28 -17.33 -14.14 -9.08
C ARG A 28 -17.10 -14.74 -7.68
N ALA A 29 -18.17 -14.92 -6.92
CA ALA A 29 -18.12 -15.57 -5.62
C ALA A 29 -17.66 -17.03 -5.76
N ASP A 30 -18.19 -17.76 -6.75
CA ASP A 30 -17.80 -19.14 -7.02
C ASP A 30 -16.31 -19.23 -7.40
N LEU A 31 -15.81 -18.25 -8.18
CA LEU A 31 -14.40 -18.18 -8.53
C LEU A 31 -13.52 -17.95 -7.30
N LEU A 32 -13.91 -17.04 -6.41
CA LEU A 32 -13.20 -16.80 -5.15
C LEU A 32 -13.16 -18.04 -4.26
N ASP A 33 -14.25 -18.79 -4.20
CA ASP A 33 -14.29 -20.04 -3.43
C ASP A 33 -13.35 -21.10 -4.01
N ILE A 34 -13.25 -21.20 -5.34
CA ILE A 34 -12.28 -22.09 -5.99
C ILE A 34 -10.84 -21.69 -5.65
N ILE A 35 -10.52 -20.40 -5.67
CA ILE A 35 -9.18 -19.87 -5.31
C ILE A 35 -8.85 -20.23 -3.87
N LYS A 36 -9.78 -20.01 -2.91
CA LYS A 36 -9.62 -20.40 -1.51
C LYS A 36 -9.42 -21.90 -1.31
N ILE A 37 -10.14 -22.73 -2.08
CA ILE A 37 -9.95 -24.20 -2.05
C ILE A 37 -8.56 -24.57 -2.59
N ALA A 38 -8.09 -23.90 -3.63
CA ALA A 38 -6.75 -24.13 -4.19
C ALA A 38 -5.64 -23.79 -3.18
N GLY A 39 -5.77 -22.66 -2.44
CA GLY A 39 -4.88 -22.30 -1.35
C GLY A 39 -4.86 -23.35 -0.25
N LYS A 40 -6.04 -23.76 0.25
CA LYS A 40 -6.15 -24.81 1.29
C LYS A 40 -5.53 -26.16 0.89
N LYS A 41 -5.47 -26.44 -0.42
CA LYS A 41 -4.85 -27.67 -0.95
C LYS A 41 -3.35 -27.52 -1.25
N GLY A 42 -2.75 -26.35 -0.99
CA GLY A 42 -1.35 -26.07 -1.27
C GLY A 42 -1.02 -25.99 -2.78
N ILE A 43 -2.02 -25.75 -3.64
CA ILE A 43 -1.84 -25.55 -5.08
C ILE A 43 -1.43 -24.10 -5.38
N LEU A 44 -1.92 -23.16 -4.56
CA LEU A 44 -1.52 -21.76 -4.53
C LEU A 44 -0.88 -21.48 -3.17
N ASP A 45 0.23 -20.75 -3.17
CA ASP A 45 0.77 -20.14 -1.96
C ASP A 45 -0.12 -18.97 -1.49
N ALA A 46 0.07 -18.54 -0.26
CA ALA A 46 -0.77 -17.52 0.35
C ALA A 46 -0.68 -16.17 -0.37
N GLU A 47 0.50 -15.81 -0.88
CA GLU A 47 0.71 -14.55 -1.59
C GLU A 47 0.05 -14.56 -2.97
N SER A 48 0.26 -15.62 -3.76
CA SER A 48 -0.42 -15.79 -5.05
C SER A 48 -1.94 -15.78 -4.89
N GLN A 49 -2.48 -16.43 -3.85
CA GLN A 49 -3.90 -16.41 -3.55
C GLN A 49 -4.37 -14.97 -3.28
N ARG A 50 -3.68 -14.21 -2.43
CA ARG A 50 -4.00 -12.82 -2.09
C ARG A 50 -4.01 -11.93 -3.33
N ILE A 51 -2.96 -12.00 -4.16
CA ILE A 51 -2.84 -11.20 -5.39
C ILE A 51 -4.03 -11.47 -6.34
N ILE A 52 -4.42 -12.75 -6.50
CA ILE A 52 -5.54 -13.10 -7.37
C ILE A 52 -6.86 -12.54 -6.80
N GLU A 53 -7.10 -12.70 -5.49
CA GLU A 53 -8.28 -12.17 -4.81
C GLU A 53 -8.35 -10.64 -4.93
N SER A 54 -7.23 -9.92 -4.67
CA SER A 54 -7.13 -8.47 -4.80
C SER A 54 -7.35 -8.01 -6.25
N THR A 55 -6.79 -8.70 -7.24
CA THR A 55 -6.99 -8.39 -8.66
C THR A 55 -8.47 -8.45 -9.06
N LEU A 56 -9.20 -9.41 -8.50
CA LEU A 56 -10.63 -9.49 -8.70
C LEU A 56 -11.36 -8.30 -8.04
N GLN A 57 -10.98 -7.88 -6.84
CA GLN A 57 -11.62 -6.78 -6.11
C GLN A 57 -11.36 -5.41 -6.75
N VAL A 58 -10.14 -5.17 -7.24
CA VAL A 58 -9.74 -3.91 -7.88
C VAL A 58 -10.68 -3.47 -9.00
N SER A 59 -11.31 -4.41 -9.71
CA SER A 59 -12.26 -4.07 -10.77
C SER A 59 -13.51 -3.32 -10.27
N ASP A 60 -13.86 -3.45 -9.00
CA ASP A 60 -15.05 -2.82 -8.40
C ASP A 60 -14.70 -1.52 -7.67
N MET A 61 -13.42 -1.32 -7.32
CA MET A 61 -12.94 -0.14 -6.62
C MET A 61 -12.95 1.09 -7.53
N GLN A 62 -13.26 2.25 -6.94
CA GLN A 62 -13.25 3.53 -7.64
C GLN A 62 -11.99 4.35 -7.27
N VAL A 63 -11.57 5.24 -8.16
CA VAL A 63 -10.42 6.13 -7.97
C VAL A 63 -10.51 6.89 -6.63
N ARG A 64 -11.71 7.37 -6.27
CA ARG A 64 -11.93 8.11 -5.01
C ARG A 64 -11.61 7.33 -3.74
N GLU A 65 -11.55 5.99 -3.81
CA GLU A 65 -11.28 5.14 -2.65
C GLU A 65 -9.80 5.07 -2.32
N ILE A 66 -8.93 5.34 -3.32
CA ILE A 66 -7.48 5.26 -3.17
C ILE A 66 -6.73 6.57 -3.44
N MET A 67 -7.42 7.60 -3.98
CA MET A 67 -6.78 8.87 -4.33
C MET A 67 -6.31 9.62 -3.09
N VAL A 68 -5.21 10.36 -3.24
CA VAL A 68 -4.81 11.39 -2.29
C VAL A 68 -5.83 12.54 -2.42
N PRO A 69 -6.57 12.89 -1.36
CA PRO A 69 -7.56 13.96 -1.42
C PRO A 69 -6.92 15.31 -1.73
N ARG A 70 -7.66 16.20 -2.39
CA ARG A 70 -7.19 17.54 -2.78
C ARG A 70 -6.47 18.30 -1.67
N ALA A 71 -6.99 18.25 -0.45
CA ALA A 71 -6.42 18.99 0.69
C ALA A 71 -5.01 18.53 1.08
N GLN A 72 -4.59 17.34 0.65
CA GLN A 72 -3.29 16.75 0.94
C GLN A 72 -2.32 16.83 -0.24
N ILE A 73 -2.76 17.34 -1.41
CA ILE A 73 -1.93 17.46 -2.59
C ILE A 73 -0.87 18.53 -2.37
N ILE A 74 0.39 18.14 -2.48
CA ILE A 74 1.52 19.08 -2.58
C ILE A 74 1.63 19.51 -4.03
N SER A 75 1.32 20.78 -4.32
CA SER A 75 1.28 21.35 -5.65
C SER A 75 2.18 22.58 -5.79
N ILE A 76 2.49 22.94 -7.02
CA ILE A 76 3.30 24.12 -7.37
C ILE A 76 2.42 25.08 -8.17
N LYS A 77 2.56 26.38 -7.94
CA LYS A 77 1.85 27.39 -8.74
C LYS A 77 2.61 27.69 -10.03
N ASP A 78 1.91 27.92 -11.11
CA ASP A 78 2.45 28.10 -12.46
C ASP A 78 3.39 29.31 -12.60
N ASN A 79 3.26 30.31 -11.72
CA ASN A 79 4.11 31.49 -11.68
C ASN A 79 5.29 31.39 -10.69
N SER A 80 5.49 30.23 -10.05
CA SER A 80 6.54 30.03 -9.04
C SER A 80 7.94 30.02 -9.67
N GLN A 81 8.91 30.52 -8.93
CA GLN A 81 10.33 30.45 -9.28
C GLN A 81 11.00 29.25 -8.58
N PRO A 82 12.13 28.72 -9.07
CA PRO A 82 12.80 27.58 -8.45
C PRO A 82 13.06 27.73 -6.95
N LYS A 83 13.43 28.92 -6.49
CA LYS A 83 13.64 29.22 -5.07
C LYS A 83 12.41 29.00 -4.19
N ASP A 84 11.19 29.09 -4.78
CA ASP A 84 9.93 29.04 -4.07
C ASP A 84 9.45 27.59 -3.88
N PHE A 85 9.74 26.70 -4.85
CA PHE A 85 9.24 25.33 -4.84
C PHE A 85 10.29 24.25 -4.58
N LEU A 86 11.58 24.50 -4.87
CA LEU A 86 12.63 23.50 -4.64
C LEU A 86 12.74 23.04 -3.20
N PRO A 87 12.61 23.90 -2.16
CA PRO A 87 12.59 23.42 -0.78
C PRO A 87 11.48 22.40 -0.53
N THR A 88 10.26 22.71 -0.96
CA THR A 88 9.11 21.80 -0.83
C THR A 88 9.32 20.49 -1.58
N MET A 89 9.91 20.53 -2.77
CA MET A 89 10.23 19.32 -3.53
C MET A 89 11.25 18.44 -2.82
N LEU A 90 12.26 19.03 -2.19
CA LEU A 90 13.29 18.31 -1.45
C LEU A 90 12.73 17.71 -0.16
N GLU A 91 11.91 18.47 0.58
CA GLU A 91 11.30 18.04 1.83
C GLU A 91 10.30 16.91 1.63
N SER A 92 9.43 17.03 0.59
CA SER A 92 8.41 16.01 0.32
C SER A 92 8.94 14.76 -0.38
N ALA A 93 10.11 14.84 -1.01
CA ALA A 93 10.76 13.77 -1.78
C ALA A 93 9.91 13.15 -2.90
N HIS A 94 8.82 13.82 -3.31
CA HIS A 94 7.97 13.32 -4.39
C HIS A 94 8.64 13.44 -5.76
N SER A 95 8.35 12.50 -6.63
CA SER A 95 8.87 12.49 -8.00
C SER A 95 8.09 13.39 -8.97
N ARG A 96 6.81 13.68 -8.67
CA ARG A 96 5.87 14.40 -9.56
C ARG A 96 5.03 15.37 -8.76
N PHE A 97 4.83 16.56 -9.33
CA PHE A 97 4.09 17.64 -8.69
C PHE A 97 3.05 18.19 -9.64
N PRO A 98 1.76 18.20 -9.28
CA PRO A 98 0.76 18.96 -10.01
C PRO A 98 1.10 20.45 -10.01
N VAL A 99 0.97 21.09 -11.17
CA VAL A 99 1.11 22.53 -11.32
C VAL A 99 -0.27 23.13 -11.51
N LEU A 100 -0.65 24.01 -10.60
CA LEU A 100 -1.95 24.68 -10.57
C LEU A 100 -1.82 26.11 -11.06
N ALA A 101 -2.86 26.61 -11.71
CA ALA A 101 -2.94 28.01 -12.10
C ALA A 101 -2.89 28.92 -10.87
N ASN A 102 -2.18 30.03 -10.95
CA ASN A 102 -2.00 30.94 -9.82
C ASN A 102 -3.29 31.64 -9.41
N ASP A 103 -4.14 31.97 -10.35
CA ASP A 103 -5.41 32.67 -10.19
C ASP A 103 -6.61 31.72 -9.97
N ASN A 104 -6.44 30.45 -10.33
CA ASN A 104 -7.47 29.41 -10.12
C ASN A 104 -6.82 28.11 -9.62
N SER A 105 -6.90 27.86 -8.33
CA SER A 105 -6.33 26.64 -7.69
C SER A 105 -7.07 25.34 -8.06
N ASP A 106 -8.17 25.43 -8.82
CA ASP A 106 -8.91 24.27 -9.34
C ASP A 106 -8.52 23.91 -10.77
N GLU A 107 -7.65 24.70 -11.40
CA GLU A 107 -7.17 24.46 -12.75
C GLU A 107 -5.76 23.85 -12.72
N VAL A 108 -5.63 22.63 -13.26
CA VAL A 108 -4.33 21.97 -13.43
C VAL A 108 -3.71 22.38 -14.76
N VAL A 109 -2.61 23.09 -14.70
CA VAL A 109 -1.82 23.48 -15.87
C VAL A 109 -1.02 22.29 -16.42
N GLY A 110 -0.57 21.40 -15.54
CA GLY A 110 0.15 20.17 -15.91
C GLY A 110 0.89 19.54 -14.73
N ILE A 111 1.87 18.70 -15.06
CA ILE A 111 2.69 17.96 -14.08
C ILE A 111 4.15 18.33 -14.28
N LEU A 112 4.82 18.70 -13.18
CA LEU A 112 6.26 18.90 -13.11
C LEU A 112 6.94 17.65 -12.57
N LEU A 113 8.00 17.20 -13.22
CA LEU A 113 8.84 16.10 -12.73
C LEU A 113 10.05 16.64 -11.96
N ALA A 114 10.27 16.16 -10.75
CA ALA A 114 11.42 16.55 -9.93
C ALA A 114 12.77 16.35 -10.65
N LYS A 115 12.92 15.26 -11.40
CA LYS A 115 14.12 14.97 -12.18
C LYS A 115 14.42 15.99 -13.27
N ASP A 116 13.39 16.65 -13.83
CA ASP A 116 13.59 17.64 -14.87
C ASP A 116 14.24 18.91 -14.31
N MET A 117 14.14 19.14 -12.99
CA MET A 117 14.81 20.25 -12.30
C MET A 117 16.33 20.05 -12.18
N LEU A 118 16.83 18.82 -12.34
CA LEU A 118 18.27 18.58 -12.42
C LEU A 118 18.94 19.33 -13.58
N ARG A 119 18.18 19.69 -14.62
CA ARG A 119 18.67 20.51 -15.74
C ARG A 119 19.07 21.93 -15.31
N LEU A 120 18.58 22.39 -14.15
CA LEU A 120 18.96 23.68 -13.59
C LEU A 120 20.33 23.64 -12.88
N ILE A 121 20.84 22.42 -12.58
CA ILE A 121 22.15 22.26 -11.95
C ILE A 121 23.23 22.61 -12.97
N GLY A 122 24.04 23.64 -12.67
CA GLY A 122 25.11 24.11 -13.53
C GLY A 122 24.69 25.00 -14.71
N GLN A 123 23.40 25.22 -14.91
CA GLN A 123 22.86 26.20 -15.83
C GLN A 123 22.23 27.35 -15.04
N LYS A 124 22.65 28.58 -15.30
CA LYS A 124 21.89 29.76 -14.88
C LYS A 124 21.11 30.21 -16.11
N PRO A 125 19.87 29.72 -16.31
CA PRO A 125 19.08 30.24 -17.44
C PRO A 125 18.89 31.72 -17.22
N GLU A 126 19.19 32.51 -18.23
CA GLU A 126 18.97 33.99 -18.22
C GLU A 126 17.49 34.29 -17.90
N ARG A 127 16.62 33.35 -18.23
CA ARG A 127 15.19 33.38 -17.94
C ARG A 127 14.69 31.96 -17.63
N PHE A 128 14.11 31.77 -16.45
CA PHE A 128 13.39 30.56 -16.10
C PHE A 128 11.90 30.75 -16.39
N ASP A 129 11.31 29.83 -17.15
CA ASP A 129 9.86 29.75 -17.33
C ASP A 129 9.44 28.31 -16.98
N LEU A 130 8.61 28.17 -15.95
CA LEU A 130 8.14 26.85 -15.47
C LEU A 130 7.40 26.08 -16.56
N LYS A 131 6.75 26.79 -17.48
CA LYS A 131 5.99 26.19 -18.59
C LYS A 131 6.84 25.35 -19.53
N ASP A 132 8.14 25.61 -19.62
CA ASP A 132 9.07 24.82 -20.45
C ASP A 132 9.33 23.41 -19.87
N TYR A 133 8.97 23.18 -18.62
CA TYR A 133 9.20 21.94 -17.87
C TYR A 133 7.92 21.18 -17.56
N ILE A 134 6.74 21.77 -17.80
CA ILE A 134 5.44 21.17 -17.50
C ILE A 134 5.05 20.17 -18.60
N ARG A 135 4.55 19.02 -18.18
CA ARG A 135 3.97 18.00 -19.05
C ARG A 135 2.45 18.03 -18.95
N PRO A 136 1.70 17.64 -20.00
CA PRO A 136 0.25 17.55 -19.92
C PRO A 136 -0.20 16.68 -18.77
N ALA A 137 -1.18 17.16 -17.99
CA ALA A 137 -1.83 16.36 -16.95
C ALA A 137 -2.82 15.37 -17.59
N PHE A 138 -2.91 14.20 -17.02
CA PHE A 138 -3.94 13.23 -17.34
C PHE A 138 -5.05 13.34 -16.27
N CYS A 139 -6.29 13.63 -16.70
CA CYS A 139 -7.44 13.70 -15.81
C CYS A 139 -8.33 12.47 -15.96
N ILE A 140 -8.92 12.02 -14.85
CA ILE A 140 -9.86 10.90 -14.78
C ILE A 140 -10.99 11.25 -13.80
N PRO A 141 -12.26 10.87 -14.05
CA PRO A 141 -13.33 11.03 -13.07
C PRO A 141 -13.01 10.27 -11.76
N GLU A 142 -13.27 10.86 -10.61
CA GLU A 142 -13.06 10.20 -9.31
C GLU A 142 -13.91 8.93 -9.14
N THR A 143 -15.05 8.85 -9.86
CA THR A 143 -15.95 7.68 -9.88
C THR A 143 -15.51 6.59 -10.86
N ALA A 144 -14.43 6.79 -11.62
CA ALA A 144 -13.93 5.78 -12.53
C ALA A 144 -13.40 4.57 -11.76
N HIS A 145 -13.58 3.36 -12.33
CA HIS A 145 -13.05 2.14 -11.75
C HIS A 145 -11.53 2.02 -11.98
N LEU A 146 -10.85 1.35 -11.05
CA LEU A 146 -9.38 1.21 -11.08
C LEU A 146 -8.87 0.41 -12.28
N ASP A 147 -9.64 -0.55 -12.78
CA ASP A 147 -9.30 -1.30 -14.01
C ASP A 147 -9.21 -0.36 -15.22
N ARG A 148 -10.08 0.65 -15.31
CA ARG A 148 -10.01 1.70 -16.32
C ARG A 148 -8.81 2.60 -16.10
N LEU A 149 -8.53 3.02 -14.86
CA LEU A 149 -7.37 3.83 -14.51
C LEU A 149 -6.06 3.14 -14.96
N LEU A 150 -5.89 1.86 -14.64
CA LEU A 150 -4.71 1.07 -15.02
C LEU A 150 -4.54 0.98 -16.54
N ARG A 151 -5.64 0.77 -17.28
CA ARG A 151 -5.60 0.79 -18.76
C ARG A 151 -5.18 2.15 -19.31
N GLU A 152 -5.69 3.24 -18.74
CA GLU A 152 -5.34 4.60 -19.15
C GLU A 152 -3.88 4.94 -18.82
N PHE A 153 -3.37 4.56 -17.65
CA PHE A 153 -1.96 4.72 -17.31
C PHE A 153 -1.05 4.03 -18.33
N LYS A 154 -1.38 2.78 -18.70
CA LYS A 154 -0.64 2.03 -19.71
C LYS A 154 -0.71 2.70 -21.08
N ALA A 155 -1.89 3.13 -21.53
CA ALA A 155 -2.10 3.72 -22.83
C ALA A 155 -1.40 5.09 -22.98
N LYS A 156 -1.43 5.90 -21.94
CA LYS A 156 -0.86 7.25 -21.90
C LYS A 156 0.60 7.28 -21.44
N GLN A 157 1.15 6.14 -21.01
CA GLN A 157 2.49 6.05 -20.38
C GLN A 157 2.65 7.09 -19.25
N SER A 158 1.59 7.30 -18.50
CA SER A 158 1.54 8.20 -17.34
C SER A 158 1.59 7.40 -16.05
N HIS A 159 2.15 8.00 -15.00
CA HIS A 159 2.21 7.42 -13.65
C HIS A 159 1.43 8.24 -12.63
N MET A 160 0.78 9.32 -13.07
CA MET A 160 -0.05 10.16 -12.20
C MET A 160 -1.26 10.65 -12.98
N ALA A 161 -2.40 10.63 -12.33
CA ALA A 161 -3.65 11.18 -12.84
C ALA A 161 -4.24 12.16 -11.82
N ILE A 162 -4.90 13.19 -12.31
CA ILE A 162 -5.71 14.09 -11.50
C ILE A 162 -7.14 13.56 -11.50
N ALA A 163 -7.65 13.23 -10.32
CA ALA A 163 -9.04 12.87 -10.13
C ALA A 163 -9.90 14.12 -10.14
N VAL A 164 -10.96 14.11 -10.96
CA VAL A 164 -11.87 15.24 -11.10
C VAL A 164 -13.30 14.86 -10.71
N ASP A 165 -14.00 15.80 -10.11
CA ASP A 165 -15.41 15.69 -9.76
C ASP A 165 -16.33 15.93 -10.97
N GLU A 166 -17.66 15.91 -10.74
CA GLU A 166 -18.69 16.10 -11.76
C GLU A 166 -18.72 17.54 -12.33
N TYR A 167 -18.11 18.48 -11.64
CA TYR A 167 -18.05 19.89 -12.03
C TYR A 167 -16.72 20.24 -12.74
N GLY A 168 -15.82 19.26 -12.85
CA GLY A 168 -14.47 19.44 -13.41
C GLY A 168 -13.47 20.01 -12.42
N GLY A 169 -13.81 20.13 -11.15
CA GLY A 169 -12.90 20.50 -10.08
C GLY A 169 -11.96 19.37 -9.68
N ILE A 170 -10.84 19.71 -9.07
CA ILE A 170 -9.87 18.72 -8.58
C ILE A 170 -10.44 18.06 -7.30
N ALA A 171 -10.75 16.77 -7.37
CA ALA A 171 -11.12 15.95 -6.22
C ALA A 171 -9.88 15.40 -5.49
N GLY A 172 -8.86 15.00 -6.26
CA GLY A 172 -7.64 14.40 -5.73
C GLY A 172 -6.60 14.12 -6.80
N LEU A 173 -5.59 13.36 -6.45
CA LEU A 173 -4.65 12.74 -7.40
C LEU A 173 -4.50 11.26 -7.06
N VAL A 174 -4.12 10.47 -8.06
CA VAL A 174 -3.83 9.05 -7.91
C VAL A 174 -2.61 8.70 -8.75
N THR A 175 -1.74 7.85 -8.21
CA THR A 175 -0.56 7.36 -8.93
C THR A 175 -0.76 5.92 -9.42
N LEU A 176 0.11 5.49 -10.33
CA LEU A 176 0.15 4.09 -10.78
C LEU A 176 0.54 3.19 -9.61
N GLU A 177 1.45 3.69 -8.78
CA GLU A 177 1.96 3.03 -7.58
C GLU A 177 0.80 2.73 -6.61
N ASP A 178 -0.06 3.72 -6.29
CA ASP A 178 -1.26 3.54 -5.43
C ASP A 178 -2.23 2.47 -5.99
N ALA A 179 -2.42 2.45 -7.31
CA ALA A 179 -3.31 1.48 -7.95
C ALA A 179 -2.73 0.05 -7.96
N LEU A 180 -1.40 -0.09 -8.09
CA LEU A 180 -0.72 -1.38 -8.03
C LEU A 180 -0.67 -1.93 -6.60
N GLU A 181 -0.53 -1.07 -5.60
CA GLU A 181 -0.57 -1.44 -4.19
C GLU A 181 -1.87 -2.14 -3.81
N GLN A 182 -3.01 -1.75 -4.41
CA GLN A 182 -4.29 -2.43 -4.20
C GLN A 182 -4.30 -3.89 -4.72
N ILE A 183 -3.40 -4.23 -5.63
CA ILE A 183 -3.29 -5.59 -6.21
C ILE A 183 -2.25 -6.41 -5.46
N VAL A 184 -1.05 -5.83 -5.29
CA VAL A 184 0.12 -6.54 -4.76
C VAL A 184 0.17 -6.45 -3.23
N GLY A 185 -0.48 -5.43 -2.63
CA GLY A 185 -0.29 -5.02 -1.24
C GLY A 185 0.98 -4.20 -1.08
N ASP A 186 1.33 -3.85 0.13
CA ASP A 186 2.57 -3.12 0.42
C ASP A 186 3.76 -3.86 -0.20
N ILE A 187 4.45 -3.18 -1.11
CA ILE A 187 5.69 -3.71 -1.69
C ILE A 187 6.76 -3.42 -0.64
N HIS A 188 7.04 -4.42 0.19
CA HIS A 188 8.17 -4.34 1.12
C HIS A 188 9.48 -4.23 0.32
N ASP A 189 10.41 -3.39 0.80
CA ASP A 189 11.71 -3.16 0.16
C ASP A 189 12.53 -4.47 0.17
N GLU A 190 13.35 -4.70 -0.87
CA GLU A 190 14.15 -5.93 -1.08
C GLU A 190 15.15 -6.26 0.05
N HIS A 191 15.15 -5.48 1.13
CA HIS A 191 15.98 -5.67 2.32
C HIS A 191 15.24 -6.23 3.54
N ASP A 192 13.94 -6.49 3.42
CA ASP A 192 13.20 -7.18 4.47
C ASP A 192 13.38 -8.70 4.29
N ASP A 193 14.36 -9.26 4.97
CA ASP A 193 14.58 -10.70 5.05
C ASP A 193 13.30 -11.39 5.53
N ILE A 194 12.64 -12.06 4.58
CA ILE A 194 11.40 -12.82 4.78
C ILE A 194 11.74 -14.07 5.59
N ASN A 195 11.56 -14.02 6.88
CA ASN A 195 11.33 -15.20 7.71
C ASN A 195 9.81 -15.39 7.85
N GLU A 196 9.29 -16.45 7.27
CA GLU A 196 7.87 -16.76 7.07
C GLU A 196 7.01 -16.91 8.35
N ASP A 197 7.55 -16.71 9.57
CA ASP A 197 6.86 -17.00 10.82
C ASP A 197 6.55 -15.81 11.74
N SER A 198 6.93 -14.55 11.38
CA SER A 198 6.45 -13.39 12.15
C SER A 198 6.65 -12.04 11.41
N HIS A 199 5.73 -11.67 10.54
CA HIS A 199 5.74 -10.38 9.84
C HIS A 199 5.71 -9.13 10.76
N TRP A 200 5.50 -9.29 12.04
CA TRP A 200 5.17 -8.22 12.99
C TRP A 200 6.29 -7.94 13.98
N ILE A 201 7.20 -8.90 14.21
CA ILE A 201 8.25 -8.82 15.23
C ILE A 201 9.57 -9.30 14.62
N SER A 202 10.55 -8.40 14.52
CA SER A 202 11.87 -8.66 13.95
C SER A 202 12.97 -8.53 15.01
N PRO A 203 13.64 -9.63 15.39
CA PRO A 203 14.75 -9.58 16.33
C PRO A 203 15.96 -8.87 15.73
N GLN A 204 16.67 -8.08 16.55
CA GLN A 204 17.87 -7.34 16.16
C GLN A 204 19.12 -7.96 16.79
N ALA A 205 20.29 -7.73 16.15
CA ALA A 205 21.57 -8.25 16.62
C ALA A 205 21.99 -7.74 18.01
N ASP A 206 21.43 -6.61 18.44
CA ASP A 206 21.68 -5.99 19.75
C ASP A 206 20.77 -6.52 20.88
N GLY A 207 19.94 -7.54 20.57
CA GLY A 207 19.00 -8.13 21.54
C GLY A 207 17.73 -7.31 21.73
N THR A 208 17.49 -6.30 20.92
CA THR A 208 16.22 -5.58 20.83
C THR A 208 15.34 -6.17 19.74
N TYR A 209 14.11 -5.69 19.60
CA TYR A 209 13.15 -6.14 18.58
C TYR A 209 12.53 -4.93 17.90
N ILE A 210 12.38 -4.98 16.60
CA ILE A 210 11.54 -4.06 15.85
C ILE A 210 10.17 -4.68 15.72
N VAL A 211 9.14 -3.95 16.14
CA VAL A 211 7.76 -4.45 16.19
C VAL A 211 6.85 -3.46 15.46
N GLN A 212 6.02 -3.97 14.58
CA GLN A 212 4.96 -3.17 13.95
C GLN A 212 3.91 -2.82 15.00
N ALA A 213 3.49 -1.55 15.10
CA ALA A 213 2.53 -1.14 16.12
C ALA A 213 1.14 -1.77 15.94
N ILE A 214 0.82 -2.24 14.72
CA ILE A 214 -0.41 -2.97 14.41
C ILE A 214 -0.38 -4.45 14.87
N THR A 215 0.73 -4.93 15.44
CA THR A 215 0.82 -6.31 15.97
C THR A 215 -0.33 -6.57 16.93
N PRO A 216 -1.13 -7.63 16.73
CA PRO A 216 -2.16 -8.02 17.67
C PRO A 216 -1.57 -8.29 19.07
N ILE A 217 -2.27 -7.86 20.11
CA ILE A 217 -1.80 -8.04 21.50
C ILE A 217 -1.62 -9.53 21.82
N THR A 218 -2.47 -10.39 21.29
CA THR A 218 -2.38 -11.84 21.46
C THR A 218 -1.05 -12.37 20.90
N GLU A 219 -0.67 -11.98 19.69
CA GLU A 219 0.61 -12.39 19.10
C GLU A 219 1.83 -11.82 19.83
N PHE A 220 1.74 -10.55 20.25
CA PHE A 220 2.79 -9.95 21.07
C PHE A 220 2.95 -10.70 22.39
N ASN A 221 1.84 -11.03 23.05
CA ASN A 221 1.85 -11.78 24.30
C ASN A 221 2.44 -13.19 24.13
N ASP A 222 2.09 -13.89 23.06
CA ASP A 222 2.61 -15.21 22.76
C ASP A 222 4.11 -15.20 22.47
N TYR A 223 4.58 -14.23 21.69
CA TYR A 223 5.99 -14.11 21.31
C TYR A 223 6.91 -13.73 22.49
N PHE A 224 6.46 -12.78 23.32
CA PHE A 224 7.26 -12.24 24.42
C PHE A 224 6.91 -12.85 25.78
N GLU A 225 6.00 -13.84 25.81
CA GLU A 225 5.48 -14.44 27.05
C GLU A 225 4.92 -13.39 28.04
N THR A 226 4.22 -12.39 27.51
CA THR A 226 3.64 -11.29 28.28
C THR A 226 2.14 -11.52 28.51
N LYS A 227 1.49 -10.63 29.29
CA LYS A 227 0.06 -10.68 29.60
C LYS A 227 -0.55 -9.28 29.55
N PHE A 228 -0.30 -8.54 28.48
CA PHE A 228 -0.99 -7.27 28.26
C PHE A 228 -2.47 -7.54 28.05
N ALA A 229 -3.32 -6.70 28.69
CA ALA A 229 -4.77 -6.81 28.53
C ALA A 229 -5.19 -6.41 27.10
N HIS A 230 -6.16 -7.12 26.53
CA HIS A 230 -6.66 -6.91 25.18
C HIS A 230 -8.17 -6.62 25.14
N GLU A 231 -8.76 -6.27 26.32
CA GLU A 231 -10.20 -5.99 26.41
C GLU A 231 -10.56 -4.65 25.75
N ASP A 232 -9.66 -3.65 25.84
CA ASP A 232 -9.89 -2.28 25.34
C ASP A 232 -9.14 -1.96 24.03
N PHE A 233 -8.11 -2.75 23.68
CA PHE A 233 -7.25 -2.52 22.53
C PHE A 233 -6.96 -3.82 21.78
N GLU A 234 -6.90 -3.74 20.45
CA GLU A 234 -6.61 -4.89 19.59
C GLU A 234 -5.11 -5.04 19.29
N THR A 235 -4.34 -3.93 19.33
CA THR A 235 -2.94 -3.88 18.91
C THR A 235 -2.04 -3.32 20.00
N ILE A 236 -0.74 -3.67 19.92
CA ILE A 236 0.26 -3.16 20.87
C ILE A 236 0.43 -1.63 20.76
N GLY A 237 0.29 -1.07 19.55
CA GLY A 237 0.31 0.37 19.33
C GLY A 237 -0.82 1.09 20.04
N GLY A 238 -2.01 0.47 20.14
CA GLY A 238 -3.14 0.99 20.88
C GLY A 238 -2.85 1.10 22.38
N ILE A 239 -2.24 0.08 22.98
CA ILE A 239 -1.82 0.11 24.39
C ILE A 239 -0.81 1.24 24.62
N ILE A 240 0.24 1.31 23.77
CA ILE A 240 1.30 2.32 23.92
C ILE A 240 0.72 3.73 23.79
N LEU A 241 -0.16 3.96 22.81
CA LEU A 241 -0.80 5.26 22.61
C LEU A 241 -1.66 5.67 23.81
N SER A 242 -2.40 4.71 24.38
CA SER A 242 -3.20 4.93 25.59
C SER A 242 -2.33 5.36 26.78
N GLU A 243 -1.20 4.73 26.97
CA GLU A 243 -0.29 5.05 28.05
C GLU A 243 0.42 6.40 27.89
N PHE A 244 0.64 6.85 26.64
CA PHE A 244 1.14 8.20 26.38
C PHE A 244 0.08 9.31 26.58
N GLU A 245 -1.21 8.97 26.54
CA GLU A 245 -2.36 9.89 26.59
C GLU A 245 -2.32 11.00 25.50
N ARG A 246 -1.41 10.88 24.52
CA ARG A 246 -1.19 11.78 23.39
C ARG A 246 -0.40 11.06 22.30
N MET A 247 -0.35 11.63 21.10
CA MET A 247 0.57 11.13 20.08
C MET A 247 2.03 11.36 20.49
N PRO A 248 2.85 10.31 20.64
CA PRO A 248 4.25 10.43 20.99
C PRO A 248 5.08 10.89 19.79
N HIS A 249 6.22 11.52 20.08
CA HIS A 249 7.21 11.86 19.07
C HIS A 249 8.19 10.71 18.81
N ILE A 250 8.84 10.72 17.67
CA ILE A 250 9.90 9.76 17.32
C ILE A 250 11.03 9.87 18.38
N ASN A 251 11.55 8.71 18.82
CA ASN A 251 12.50 8.51 19.88
C ASN A 251 11.97 8.75 21.32
N GLU A 252 10.71 9.07 21.51
CA GLU A 252 10.11 8.96 22.84
C GLU A 252 9.95 7.49 23.23
N TYR A 253 9.99 7.21 24.52
CA TYR A 253 9.84 5.85 25.02
C TYR A 253 8.95 5.80 26.25
N ILE A 254 8.39 4.62 26.48
CA ILE A 254 7.65 4.28 27.68
C ILE A 254 8.07 2.90 28.18
N ASP A 255 8.10 2.75 29.50
CA ASP A 255 8.44 1.49 30.14
C ASP A 255 7.15 0.87 30.72
N LEU A 256 6.75 -0.31 30.17
CA LEU A 256 5.61 -1.07 30.66
C LEU A 256 6.08 -2.43 31.16
N ALA A 257 5.81 -2.72 32.44
CA ALA A 257 6.37 -3.87 33.14
C ALA A 257 7.92 -3.87 33.10
N HIS A 258 8.51 -4.79 32.37
CA HIS A 258 9.98 -4.88 32.19
C HIS A 258 10.40 -4.67 30.74
N TRP A 259 9.52 -4.11 29.92
CA TRP A 259 9.76 -3.83 28.51
C TRP A 259 9.81 -2.33 28.26
N ARG A 260 10.81 -1.87 27.52
CA ARG A 260 10.89 -0.51 26.99
C ARG A 260 10.40 -0.50 25.57
N PHE A 261 9.45 0.40 25.30
CA PHE A 261 8.89 0.66 23.98
C PHE A 261 9.36 2.03 23.52
N THR A 262 10.22 2.08 22.50
CA THR A 262 10.72 3.33 21.91
C THR A 262 10.06 3.54 20.55
N ILE A 263 9.51 4.71 20.30
CA ILE A 263 8.83 5.05 19.05
C ILE A 263 9.88 5.28 17.97
N LEU A 264 9.86 4.48 16.90
CA LEU A 264 10.76 4.64 15.75
C LEU A 264 10.08 5.37 14.60
N ALA A 265 8.78 5.13 14.38
CA ALA A 265 7.99 5.81 13.38
C ALA A 265 6.57 6.04 13.89
N ALA A 266 6.07 7.26 13.70
CA ALA A 266 4.69 7.66 13.98
C ALA A 266 4.32 8.85 13.08
N ASP A 267 3.04 8.96 12.76
CA ASP A 267 2.46 10.11 12.07
C ASP A 267 1.46 10.86 12.98
N LEU A 268 0.65 11.75 12.41
CA LEU A 268 -0.33 12.55 13.17
C LEU A 268 -1.50 11.73 13.74
N ARG A 269 -1.65 10.46 13.34
CA ARG A 269 -2.82 9.63 13.65
C ARG A 269 -2.48 8.31 14.34
N MET A 270 -1.29 7.76 14.08
CA MET A 270 -0.93 6.44 14.57
C MET A 270 0.58 6.27 14.78
N ILE A 271 0.94 5.36 15.66
CA ILE A 271 2.29 4.81 15.76
C ILE A 271 2.40 3.71 14.70
N SER A 272 3.50 3.67 13.95
CA SER A 272 3.72 2.67 12.91
C SER A 272 4.73 1.61 13.34
N VAL A 273 5.88 2.03 13.91
CA VAL A 273 6.99 1.13 14.26
C VAL A 273 7.53 1.48 15.65
N ILE A 274 7.77 0.45 16.44
CA ILE A 274 8.31 0.53 17.80
C ILE A 274 9.54 -0.37 17.95
N LYS A 275 10.51 0.08 18.72
CA LYS A 275 11.61 -0.77 19.22
C LYS A 275 11.26 -1.26 20.61
N VAL A 276 11.35 -2.56 20.82
CA VAL A 276 11.06 -3.25 22.08
C VAL A 276 12.35 -3.78 22.68
N GLN A 277 12.60 -3.50 23.95
CA GLN A 277 13.80 -3.91 24.68
C GLN A 277 13.44 -4.51 26.04
N ASP A 278 13.98 -5.69 26.34
CA ASP A 278 13.84 -6.32 27.67
C ASP A 278 14.84 -5.68 28.65
N LEU A 279 14.33 -4.92 29.60
CA LEU A 279 15.13 -4.23 30.59
C LEU A 279 15.84 -5.16 31.59
N ARG A 280 15.40 -6.42 31.69
CA ARG A 280 16.07 -7.43 32.55
C ARG A 280 17.38 -7.91 31.96
N LYS A 281 17.54 -7.84 30.63
CA LYS A 281 18.74 -8.29 29.91
C LYS A 281 19.82 -7.22 29.78
N THR A 282 19.54 -5.98 30.22
CA THR A 282 20.46 -4.83 30.07
C THR A 282 21.44 -4.68 31.26
N THR A 283 21.42 -5.60 32.24
CA THR A 283 22.30 -5.54 33.44
C THR A 283 23.38 -6.65 33.34
N ALA A 284 24.26 -6.55 32.33
CA ALA A 284 25.50 -7.33 32.32
C ALA A 284 26.60 -6.52 31.63
#